data_1452465e276d8c952fb5b379d7756a7e
#
_entry.id   1452465e276d8c952fb5b379d7756a7e
#
_cell.length_a   1.000
_cell.length_b   1.000
_cell.length_c   1.000
_cell.angle_alpha   90.00
_cell.angle_beta   90.00
_cell.angle_gamma   90.00
#
_symmetry.space_group_name_H-M   'P 1'
#
loop_
_entity.id
_entity.type
_entity.pdbx_description
1 polymer ?
#
loop_
_entity_poly.entity_id
_entity_poly.type
_entity_poly.pdbx_seq_one_letter_code
_entity_poly.pdbx_strand_id
1 'polypeptide(L)' 'MAIEKHDTTENTLVPVSEKYTLTIKEAASYFNIGTKKMRRLEEDNRGRFAVFSGNRYLIIRPQFEKFISASSEI' A
#
# COMPACT_ATOMS: atom_id res chain seq x y z
N MET A 1 22.33 -6.70 13.26
CA MET A 1 21.83 -6.30 13.18
C MET A 1 21.50 -5.74 12.69
N ALA A 2 21.41 -5.46 12.72
CA ALA A 2 20.88 -4.88 12.43
C ALA A 2 20.49 -4.23 12.13
N ILE A 3 20.31 -4.17 12.12
CA ILE A 3 19.76 -3.58 11.96
C ILE A 3 19.64 -2.67 11.91
N GLU A 4 19.71 -2.40 11.89
CA GLU A 4 19.39 -1.65 11.98
C GLU A 4 19.15 -0.74 11.73
N LYS A 5 19.24 -0.51 11.59
CA LYS A 5 18.85 0.20 11.39
C LYS A 5 18.35 0.99 11.19
N HIS A 6 18.09 1.43 11.10
CA HIS A 6 17.36 2.01 10.93
C HIS A 6 16.67 2.63 10.73
N ASP A 7 16.50 3.08 10.68
CA ASP A 7 15.79 3.55 10.54
C ASP A 7 15.03 3.65 10.21
N THR A 8 14.68 4.16 10.01
CA THR A 8 13.74 3.89 9.51
C THR A 8 13.34 2.70 9.52
N THR A 9 13.59 2.34 9.86
CA THR A 9 13.53 1.05 10.10
C THR A 9 12.38 0.48 10.77
N GLU A 10 11.60 1.21 11.53
CA GLU A 10 10.46 0.63 12.18
C GLU A 10 9.46 0.10 11.18
N ASN A 11 9.42 0.69 9.98
CA ASN A 11 8.54 0.20 8.93
C ASN A 11 8.93 -1.19 8.45
N THR A 12 10.19 -1.55 8.59
CA THR A 12 10.63 -2.86 8.18
C THR A 12 10.38 -3.93 9.24
N LEU A 13 10.04 -3.49 10.46
CA LEU A 13 9.76 -4.42 11.54
C LEU A 13 8.30 -4.89 11.56
N VAL A 14 7.43 -4.22 10.81
CA VAL A 14 6.02 -4.58 10.76
C VAL A 14 5.73 -5.27 9.45
N PRO A 15 5.23 -6.52 9.49
CA PRO A 15 4.88 -7.19 8.24
C PRO A 15 3.83 -6.40 7.47
N VAL A 16 3.93 -6.42 6.16
CA VAL A 16 3.02 -5.69 5.30
C VAL A 16 1.56 -6.06 5.59
N SER A 17 1.32 -7.35 5.86
CA SER A 17 -0.04 -7.81 6.12
C SER A 17 -0.64 -7.23 7.40
N GLU A 18 0.19 -6.60 8.25
CA GLU A 18 -0.28 -6.00 9.48
C GLU A 18 -0.26 -4.48 9.46
N LYS A 19 0.20 -3.89 8.36
CA LYS A 19 0.21 -2.44 8.22
C LYS A 19 -1.16 -1.95 7.79
N TYR A 20 -1.58 -0.84 8.37
CA TYR A 20 -2.85 -0.24 7.97
C TYR A 20 -2.72 0.46 6.62
N THR A 21 -1.60 1.15 6.39
CA THR A 21 -1.35 1.82 5.12
C THR A 21 -0.08 1.27 4.48
N LEU A 22 -0.07 1.24 3.16
CA LEU A 22 1.04 0.74 2.37
C LEU A 22 1.48 1.80 1.37
N THR A 23 2.77 1.83 1.06
CA THR A 23 3.21 2.62 -0.08
C THR A 23 2.71 1.95 -1.35
N ILE A 24 2.77 2.68 -2.47
CA ILE A 24 2.37 2.11 -3.76
C ILE A 24 3.19 0.85 -4.04
N LYS A 25 4.48 0.90 -3.76
CA LYS A 25 5.37 -0.23 -4.03
C LYS A 25 5.03 -1.44 -3.15
N GLU A 26 4.77 -1.19 -1.87
CA GLU A 26 4.38 -2.27 -0.98
C GLU A 26 3.07 -2.91 -1.40
N ALA A 27 2.09 -2.07 -1.77
CA ALA A 27 0.79 -2.56 -2.19
C ALA A 27 0.91 -3.38 -3.48
N ALA A 28 1.70 -2.90 -4.43
CA ALA A 28 1.90 -3.61 -5.69
C ALA A 28 2.45 -5.01 -5.43
N SER A 29 3.40 -5.11 -4.51
CA SER A 29 4.01 -6.40 -4.17
C SER A 29 3.04 -7.29 -3.40
N TYR A 30 2.39 -6.72 -2.39
CA TYR A 30 1.52 -7.48 -1.52
C TYR A 30 0.30 -8.03 -2.26
N PHE A 31 -0.29 -7.22 -3.13
CA PHE A 31 -1.48 -7.63 -3.88
C PHE A 31 -1.14 -8.26 -5.22
N ASN A 32 0.14 -8.38 -5.54
CA ASN A 32 0.59 -8.98 -6.79
C ASN A 32 0.02 -8.26 -8.00
N ILE A 33 0.07 -6.94 -7.94
CA ILE A 33 -0.39 -6.06 -9.02
C ILE A 33 0.80 -5.24 -9.46
N GLY A 34 0.95 -4.99 -10.75
CA GLY A 34 2.05 -4.19 -11.24
C GLY A 34 2.03 -2.79 -10.64
N THR A 35 3.21 -2.22 -10.42
CA THR A 35 3.34 -0.89 -9.81
C THR A 35 2.61 0.17 -10.63
N LYS A 36 2.68 0.07 -11.94
CA LYS A 36 2.04 1.03 -12.83
C LYS A 36 0.53 0.97 -12.67
N LYS A 37 -0.03 -0.23 -12.63
CA LYS A 37 -1.47 -0.40 -12.43
C LYS A 37 -1.88 0.07 -11.04
N MET A 38 -1.08 -0.25 -10.03
CA MET A 38 -1.38 0.18 -8.67
C MET A 38 -1.42 1.71 -8.58
N ARG A 39 -0.50 2.37 -9.27
CA ARG A 39 -0.47 3.83 -9.28
C ARG A 39 -1.72 4.40 -9.93
N ARG A 40 -2.18 3.76 -11.01
CA ARG A 40 -3.42 4.19 -11.66
C ARG A 40 -4.62 4.00 -10.74
N LEU A 41 -4.67 2.85 -10.05
CA LEU A 41 -5.76 2.59 -9.11
C LEU A 41 -5.77 3.63 -8.00
N GLU A 42 -4.58 4.02 -7.53
CA GLU A 42 -4.48 5.05 -6.51
C GLU A 42 -5.05 6.37 -7.04
N GLU A 43 -4.70 6.76 -8.26
CA GLU A 43 -5.15 8.01 -8.83
C GLU A 43 -6.67 8.04 -9.03
N ASP A 44 -7.24 6.91 -9.39
CA ASP A 44 -8.68 6.82 -9.67
C ASP A 44 -9.53 6.70 -8.41
N ASN A 45 -8.90 6.42 -7.27
CA ASN A 45 -9.66 6.11 -6.06
C ASN A 45 -9.20 6.90 -4.84
N ARG A 46 -8.70 8.10 -5.07
CA ARG A 46 -8.32 8.98 -3.97
C ARG A 46 -9.55 9.33 -3.15
N GLY A 47 -9.39 9.26 -1.82
CA GLY A 47 -10.50 9.49 -0.93
C GLY A 47 -11.28 8.23 -0.62
N ARG A 48 -10.97 7.14 -1.29
CA ARG A 48 -11.60 5.84 -1.01
C ARG A 48 -10.61 4.93 -0.31
N PHE A 49 -9.68 4.31 -1.06
CA PHE A 49 -8.65 3.50 -0.41
C PHE A 49 -7.26 4.10 -0.56
N ALA A 50 -7.16 5.29 -1.06
CA ALA A 50 -5.87 5.97 -1.21
C ALA A 50 -5.92 7.31 -0.51
N VAL A 51 -4.84 7.65 0.19
CA VAL A 51 -4.73 8.93 0.89
C VAL A 51 -3.37 9.54 0.62
N PHE A 52 -3.31 10.87 0.67
CA PHE A 52 -2.07 11.59 0.50
C PHE A 52 -1.51 11.91 1.88
N SER A 53 -0.26 11.53 2.12
CA SER A 53 0.38 11.77 3.40
C SER A 53 1.73 12.40 3.15
N GLY A 54 1.87 13.66 3.53
CA GLY A 54 3.12 14.38 3.30
C GLY A 54 3.34 14.59 1.83
N ASN A 55 4.32 13.91 1.28
CA ASN A 55 4.66 14.08 -0.14
C ASN A 55 4.48 12.78 -0.92
N ARG A 56 3.65 11.86 -0.41
CA ARG A 56 3.44 10.61 -1.11
C ARG A 56 2.02 10.10 -0.86
N TYR A 57 1.58 9.20 -1.72
CA TYR A 57 0.27 8.57 -1.59
C TYR A 57 0.43 7.22 -0.91
N LEU A 58 -0.55 6.86 -0.10
CA LEU A 58 -0.58 5.59 0.62
C LEU A 58 -1.87 4.87 0.29
N ILE A 59 -1.80 3.56 0.29
CA ILE A 59 -2.96 2.70 0.07
C ILE A 59 -3.44 2.21 1.44
N ILE A 60 -4.72 2.37 1.72
CA ILE A 60 -5.30 1.87 2.96
C ILE A 60 -5.57 0.39 2.75
N ARG A 61 -4.74 -0.46 3.35
CA ARG A 61 -4.77 -1.89 3.06
C ARG A 61 -6.14 -2.54 3.25
N PRO A 62 -6.83 -2.38 4.40
CA PRO A 62 -8.12 -3.05 4.56
C PRO A 62 -9.17 -2.58 3.55
N GLN A 63 -9.13 -1.32 3.18
CA GLN A 63 -10.08 -0.80 2.20
C GLN A 63 -9.80 -1.34 0.82
N PHE A 64 -8.52 -1.45 0.47
CA PHE A 64 -8.15 -2.01 -0.83
C PHE A 64 -8.50 -3.49 -0.89
N GLU A 65 -8.36 -4.21 0.23
CA GLU A 65 -8.76 -5.61 0.28
C GLU A 65 -10.23 -5.76 -0.02
N LYS A 66 -11.06 -4.87 0.50
CA LYS A 66 -12.50 -4.88 0.22
C LYS A 66 -12.76 -4.58 -1.25
N PHE A 67 -12.03 -3.62 -1.80
CA PHE A 67 -12.17 -3.25 -3.19
C PHE A 67 -11.87 -4.44 -4.11
N ILE A 68 -10.78 -5.12 -3.85
CA ILE A 68 -10.37 -6.27 -4.66
C ILE A 68 -11.37 -7.41 -4.52
N SER A 69 -11.83 -7.69 -3.29
CA SER A 69 -12.72 -8.81 -3.08
C SER A 69 -14.09 -8.59 -3.73
N ALA A 70 -14.43 -7.33 -4.00
CA ALA A 70 -15.69 -7.00 -4.65
C ALA A 70 -15.55 -6.86 -6.16
N SER A 71 -14.34 -6.98 -6.68
CA SER A 71 -14.07 -6.79 -8.10
C SER A 71 -13.85 -8.12 -8.79
N SER A 72 -14.35 -8.25 -10.01
CA SER A 72 -14.07 -9.44 -10.80
C SER A 72 -12.81 -9.26 -11.64
N GLU A 73 -12.42 -8.01 -11.87
CA GLU A 73 -11.16 -7.69 -12.53
C GLU A 73 -10.78 -6.26 -12.23
N ILE A 74 -9.52 -5.97 -12.32
CA ILE A 74 -9.01 -4.63 -12.05
C ILE A 74 -8.01 -4.19 -13.11
#